data_2641a0674d8742b0a9ff70fe6bcfb73e
#
_entry.id   2641a0674d8742b0a9ff70fe6bcfb73e
#
_cell.length_a   1.000
_cell.length_b   1.000
_cell.length_c   1.000
_cell.angle_alpha   90.00
_cell.angle_beta   90.00
_cell.angle_gamma   90.00
#
_symmetry.space_group_name_H-M   'P 1'
#
loop_
_entity.id
_entity.type
_entity.pdbx_description
1 polymer ?
#
loop_
_entity_poly.entity_id
_entity_poly.type
_entity_poly.pdbx_seq_one_letter_code
_entity_poly.pdbx_strand_id
1 'polypeptide(L)'
;MVFDNLNRKNQKIIDNCDNRKMLDLGQYFELENYSNKEIIKKIKNKFEFINLNERVEKYLKNRFSLKNIEEIFKLLQPKMIIVTRGKKGSDFVFNCSVISKELKNPQVEVDPTGAGDAFFSMFISEYIKNNYSLDSEFIDATFKKATKLTKKVVKSFGARGHIQKLYKIKKIDDTCTCNDFKISIRKQIKRCNINVNNLEARLLNAINSNAYEKLAKIDFQNKNNMLFIGSGGSFAGAKFSSKLINFLYGTNGIALYPRNVYYRNNSNVDLIFLFSYSGTTNDLFTSTNSIENTKKYIITKGKIQKVITKAEVLKNNVISYRTGTNKGKERGFLSFEGALAPAILFLKLYFEKTQKSNAEEFIKNSINYWKTYFSKYFKENKKELNEFLKEGSYLNIFTGDFTESAGFDLESKIVESGIYNCIMHEKKNFSHGRFINYEQLSHKKNIYFKQKTTTSYEKELLNYLKNDQNLIIESRYDGILCEYDLLIASQYLIYFISNFLNIDISKPIYSEEAMKIYFYKGNL
;
A
#
# COMPACT_ATOMS: atom_id res chain seq x y z
N MET A 1 -3.87 -17.13 22.77
CA MET A 1 -4.25 -16.31 21.60
C MET A 1 -4.36 -14.86 21.99
N VAL A 2 -3.98 -13.95 21.09
CA VAL A 2 -4.12 -12.50 21.30
C VAL A 2 -5.12 -11.96 20.29
N PHE A 3 -6.04 -11.13 20.77
CA PHE A 3 -7.09 -10.48 19.98
C PHE A 3 -6.90 -8.96 20.10
N ASP A 4 -6.98 -8.26 18.99
CA ASP A 4 -6.87 -6.80 18.87
C ASP A 4 -8.24 -6.12 18.73
N ASN A 5 -9.30 -6.90 18.52
CA ASN A 5 -10.67 -6.40 18.40
C ASN A 5 -11.72 -7.47 18.71
N LEU A 6 -12.97 -7.03 18.90
CA LEU A 6 -14.12 -7.86 19.24
C LEU A 6 -15.10 -8.06 18.07
N ASN A 7 -14.63 -7.99 16.84
CA ASN A 7 -15.48 -8.17 15.67
C ASN A 7 -16.14 -9.57 15.63
N ARG A 8 -17.16 -9.71 14.78
CA ARG A 8 -18.00 -10.93 14.71
C ARG A 8 -17.18 -12.20 14.40
N LYS A 9 -16.07 -12.07 13.66
CA LYS A 9 -15.19 -13.20 13.32
C LYS A 9 -14.35 -13.63 14.52
N ASN A 10 -13.72 -12.66 15.19
CA ASN A 10 -12.94 -12.91 16.40
C ASN A 10 -13.84 -13.46 17.52
N GLN A 11 -15.06 -12.94 17.67
CA GLN A 11 -15.99 -13.43 18.68
C GLN A 11 -16.30 -14.93 18.55
N LYS A 12 -16.50 -15.43 17.32
CA LYS A 12 -16.69 -16.87 17.10
C LYS A 12 -15.47 -17.71 17.55
N ILE A 13 -14.26 -17.17 17.34
CA ILE A 13 -13.04 -17.83 17.79
C ILE A 13 -12.91 -17.75 19.32
N ILE A 14 -13.20 -16.60 19.91
CA ILE A 14 -13.16 -16.36 21.36
C ILE A 14 -14.12 -17.33 22.08
N ASP A 15 -15.31 -17.51 21.55
CA ASP A 15 -16.35 -18.34 22.20
C ASP A 15 -16.07 -19.86 22.09
N ASN A 16 -15.37 -20.29 21.03
CA ASN A 16 -15.12 -21.71 20.72
C ASN A 16 -13.69 -22.19 21.00
N CYS A 17 -12.85 -21.36 21.61
CA CYS A 17 -11.45 -21.70 21.86
C CYS A 17 -11.20 -21.92 23.35
N ASP A 18 -10.65 -23.06 23.71
CA ASP A 18 -10.27 -23.39 25.09
C ASP A 18 -8.88 -22.87 25.49
N ASN A 19 -8.14 -22.32 24.52
CA ASN A 19 -6.83 -21.77 24.78
C ASN A 19 -6.88 -20.45 25.59
N ARG A 20 -5.79 -20.13 26.29
CA ARG A 20 -5.62 -18.85 27.00
C ARG A 20 -5.76 -17.68 26.06
N LYS A 21 -6.55 -16.70 26.44
CA LYS A 21 -6.94 -15.57 25.60
C LYS A 21 -6.49 -14.26 26.23
N MET A 22 -6.01 -13.35 25.38
CA MET A 22 -5.54 -12.03 25.77
C MET A 22 -6.13 -11.01 24.80
N LEU A 23 -6.52 -9.86 25.31
CA LEU A 23 -7.20 -8.81 24.55
C LEU A 23 -6.39 -7.52 24.61
N ASP A 24 -6.07 -6.96 23.45
CA ASP A 24 -5.52 -5.61 23.31
C ASP A 24 -6.63 -4.66 22.85
N LEU A 25 -7.12 -3.83 23.74
CA LEU A 25 -8.09 -2.79 23.44
C LEU A 25 -7.35 -1.45 23.24
N GLY A 26 -6.58 -1.35 22.19
CA GLY A 26 -5.87 -0.13 21.84
C GLY A 26 -6.79 1.04 21.45
N GLN A 27 -8.07 0.75 21.10
CA GLN A 27 -8.96 1.74 20.49
C GLN A 27 -10.39 1.61 20.99
N TYR A 28 -10.93 2.70 21.59
CA TYR A 28 -12.27 2.70 22.20
C TYR A 28 -13.43 2.71 21.19
N PHE A 29 -13.23 3.27 19.99
CA PHE A 29 -14.30 3.36 18.99
C PHE A 29 -14.74 1.98 18.47
N GLU A 30 -13.95 0.93 18.65
CA GLU A 30 -14.42 -0.43 18.37
C GLU A 30 -15.54 -0.86 19.32
N LEU A 31 -15.58 -0.27 20.53
CA LEU A 31 -16.62 -0.53 21.52
C LEU A 31 -17.89 0.29 21.31
N GLU A 32 -17.82 1.38 20.53
CA GLU A 32 -18.97 2.27 20.28
C GLU A 32 -20.12 1.57 19.55
N ASN A 33 -19.80 0.57 18.74
CA ASN A 33 -20.79 -0.18 17.98
C ASN A 33 -21.56 -1.23 18.80
N TYR A 34 -21.25 -1.37 20.10
CA TYR A 34 -21.87 -2.36 20.97
C TYR A 34 -22.59 -1.70 22.14
N SER A 35 -23.73 -2.27 22.56
CA SER A 35 -24.38 -1.88 23.81
C SER A 35 -23.55 -2.30 25.02
N ASN A 36 -23.83 -1.71 26.20
CA ASN A 36 -23.14 -2.07 27.43
C ASN A 36 -23.26 -3.56 27.77
N LYS A 37 -24.45 -4.15 27.54
CA LYS A 37 -24.69 -5.58 27.72
C LYS A 37 -23.83 -6.43 26.78
N GLU A 38 -23.69 -6.01 25.54
CA GLU A 38 -22.87 -6.71 24.55
C GLU A 38 -21.37 -6.63 24.88
N ILE A 39 -20.86 -5.48 25.32
CA ILE A 39 -19.46 -5.34 25.74
C ILE A 39 -19.16 -6.30 26.89
N ILE A 40 -20.00 -6.31 27.92
CA ILE A 40 -19.85 -7.21 29.06
C ILE A 40 -19.89 -8.68 28.58
N LYS A 41 -20.90 -9.06 27.80
CA LYS A 41 -21.03 -10.43 27.25
C LYS A 41 -19.83 -10.86 26.43
N LYS A 42 -19.19 -9.95 25.74
CA LYS A 42 -18.03 -10.23 24.87
C LYS A 42 -16.72 -10.37 25.65
N ILE A 43 -16.54 -9.68 26.76
CA ILE A 43 -15.24 -9.55 27.44
C ILE A 43 -15.22 -10.26 28.79
N LYS A 44 -16.27 -10.17 29.61
CA LYS A 44 -16.27 -10.66 30.98
C LYS A 44 -15.91 -12.13 31.08
N ASN A 45 -14.92 -12.46 31.93
CA ASN A 45 -14.39 -13.80 32.17
C ASN A 45 -13.82 -14.53 30.94
N LYS A 46 -13.55 -13.83 29.83
CA LYS A 46 -13.07 -14.46 28.60
C LYS A 46 -11.59 -14.29 28.34
N PHE A 47 -10.95 -13.37 29.01
CA PHE A 47 -9.54 -13.04 28.76
C PHE A 47 -8.75 -13.08 30.06
N GLU A 48 -7.53 -13.64 29.99
CA GLU A 48 -6.60 -13.60 31.12
C GLU A 48 -6.00 -12.21 31.27
N PHE A 49 -5.55 -11.60 30.18
CA PHE A 49 -5.01 -10.24 30.18
C PHE A 49 -5.84 -9.34 29.27
N ILE A 50 -6.07 -8.12 29.75
CA ILE A 50 -6.66 -7.03 28.97
C ILE A 50 -5.67 -5.87 29.01
N ASN A 51 -5.19 -5.43 27.84
CA ASN A 51 -4.37 -4.23 27.69
C ASN A 51 -5.25 -3.06 27.27
N LEU A 52 -5.10 -1.93 27.95
CA LEU A 52 -5.81 -0.69 27.71
C LEU A 52 -4.80 0.46 27.61
N ASN A 53 -5.17 1.53 26.93
CA ASN A 53 -4.49 2.82 27.08
C ASN A 53 -5.36 3.79 27.90
N GLU A 54 -4.82 4.94 28.31
CA GLU A 54 -5.56 5.97 29.09
C GLU A 54 -6.88 6.38 28.45
N ARG A 55 -6.98 6.41 27.11
CA ARG A 55 -8.19 6.82 26.39
C ARG A 55 -9.29 5.77 26.52
N VAL A 56 -8.92 4.51 26.39
CA VAL A 56 -9.87 3.40 26.53
C VAL A 56 -10.31 3.25 27.98
N GLU A 57 -9.41 3.38 28.95
CA GLU A 57 -9.76 3.41 30.36
C GLU A 57 -10.79 4.51 30.66
N LYS A 58 -10.52 5.75 30.24
CA LYS A 58 -11.44 6.89 30.42
C LYS A 58 -12.78 6.64 29.76
N TYR A 59 -12.79 6.09 28.54
CA TYR A 59 -14.00 5.75 27.84
C TYR A 59 -14.84 4.72 28.60
N LEU A 60 -14.23 3.63 29.09
CA LEU A 60 -14.95 2.59 29.85
C LEU A 60 -15.47 3.14 31.19
N LYS A 61 -14.69 3.95 31.91
CA LYS A 61 -15.15 4.61 33.13
C LYS A 61 -16.41 5.46 32.89
N ASN A 62 -16.37 6.32 31.89
CA ASN A 62 -17.49 7.17 31.57
C ASN A 62 -18.72 6.36 31.13
N ARG A 63 -18.51 5.36 30.28
CA ARG A 63 -19.59 4.57 29.68
C ARG A 63 -20.34 3.71 30.69
N PHE A 64 -19.63 3.17 31.68
CA PHE A 64 -20.18 2.32 32.71
C PHE A 64 -20.37 3.03 34.06
N SER A 65 -20.14 4.36 34.12
CA SER A 65 -20.21 5.18 35.32
C SER A 65 -19.34 4.66 36.47
N LEU A 66 -18.11 4.24 36.13
CA LEU A 66 -17.14 3.69 37.07
C LEU A 66 -16.17 4.75 37.55
N LYS A 67 -15.75 4.67 38.85
CA LYS A 67 -14.90 5.65 39.49
C LYS A 67 -13.41 5.44 39.19
N ASN A 68 -12.96 4.19 39.17
CA ASN A 68 -11.56 3.82 39.06
C ASN A 68 -11.33 2.57 38.19
N ILE A 69 -10.10 2.19 38.00
CA ILE A 69 -9.71 1.03 37.16
C ILE A 69 -10.03 -0.30 37.84
N GLU A 70 -10.07 -0.34 39.18
CA GLU A 70 -10.43 -1.53 39.93
C GLU A 70 -11.89 -1.92 39.70
N GLU A 71 -12.76 -0.94 39.46
CA GLU A 71 -14.16 -1.21 39.10
C GLU A 71 -14.28 -1.78 37.67
N ILE A 72 -13.42 -1.35 36.74
CA ILE A 72 -13.31 -1.99 35.42
C ILE A 72 -12.84 -3.44 35.58
N PHE A 73 -11.84 -3.67 36.43
CA PHE A 73 -11.33 -5.01 36.73
C PHE A 73 -12.44 -5.93 37.27
N LYS A 74 -13.21 -5.44 38.25
CA LYS A 74 -14.36 -6.15 38.84
C LYS A 74 -15.46 -6.43 37.79
N LEU A 75 -15.69 -5.47 36.88
CA LEU A 75 -16.68 -5.60 35.83
C LEU A 75 -16.31 -6.67 34.78
N LEU A 76 -15.06 -6.63 34.32
CA LEU A 76 -14.59 -7.49 33.22
C LEU A 76 -13.98 -8.83 33.66
N GLN A 77 -13.50 -8.89 34.88
CA GLN A 77 -12.96 -10.09 35.56
C GLN A 77 -11.82 -10.82 34.82
N PRO A 78 -10.79 -10.11 34.32
CA PRO A 78 -9.58 -10.77 33.82
C PRO A 78 -8.68 -11.19 34.98
N LYS A 79 -7.58 -11.92 34.70
CA LYS A 79 -6.51 -12.12 35.68
C LYS A 79 -5.72 -10.84 35.94
N MET A 80 -5.48 -10.05 34.89
CA MET A 80 -4.79 -8.75 34.99
C MET A 80 -5.31 -7.77 33.94
N ILE A 81 -5.41 -6.50 34.33
CA ILE A 81 -5.52 -5.37 33.40
C ILE A 81 -4.17 -4.63 33.38
N ILE A 82 -3.67 -4.32 32.21
CA ILE A 82 -2.52 -3.46 31.98
C ILE A 82 -3.02 -2.14 31.41
N VAL A 83 -2.69 -1.02 32.03
CA VAL A 83 -3.02 0.31 31.47
C VAL A 83 -1.73 1.02 31.10
N THR A 84 -1.51 1.23 29.82
CA THR A 84 -0.32 1.96 29.35
C THR A 84 -0.59 3.48 29.38
N ARG A 85 0.33 4.24 30.00
CA ARG A 85 0.22 5.69 30.20
C ARG A 85 1.33 6.49 29.49
N GLY A 86 1.84 5.94 28.39
CA GLY A 86 2.92 6.56 27.61
C GLY A 86 4.14 6.88 28.48
N LYS A 87 4.57 8.15 28.49
CA LYS A 87 5.75 8.60 29.24
C LYS A 87 5.63 8.48 30.76
N LYS A 88 4.42 8.35 31.29
CA LYS A 88 4.18 8.20 32.73
C LYS A 88 4.40 6.78 33.24
N GLY A 89 4.44 5.78 32.32
CA GLY A 89 4.63 4.38 32.68
C GLY A 89 3.40 3.52 32.47
N SER A 90 3.05 2.65 33.44
CA SER A 90 1.91 1.75 33.31
C SER A 90 1.37 1.35 34.69
N ASP A 91 0.04 1.13 34.73
CA ASP A 91 -0.61 0.53 35.89
C ASP A 91 -0.99 -0.92 35.58
N PHE A 92 -0.86 -1.77 36.60
CA PHE A 92 -1.21 -3.18 36.55
C PHE A 92 -2.26 -3.43 37.61
N VAL A 93 -3.43 -3.86 37.19
CA VAL A 93 -4.50 -4.25 38.12
C VAL A 93 -4.55 -5.76 38.22
N PHE A 94 -4.19 -6.24 39.40
CA PHE A 94 -4.05 -7.66 39.70
C PHE A 94 -4.53 -7.90 41.13
N ASN A 95 -5.31 -8.97 41.35
CA ASN A 95 -5.91 -9.27 42.66
C ASN A 95 -6.65 -8.09 43.31
N CYS A 96 -7.40 -7.32 42.51
CA CYS A 96 -8.13 -6.13 42.94
C CYS A 96 -7.26 -5.01 43.52
N SER A 97 -5.97 -5.03 43.31
CA SER A 97 -5.02 -3.96 43.69
C SER A 97 -4.32 -3.39 42.48
N VAL A 98 -3.90 -2.13 42.56
CA VAL A 98 -3.19 -1.43 41.49
C VAL A 98 -1.70 -1.34 41.85
N ILE A 99 -0.87 -1.80 40.93
CA ILE A 99 0.59 -1.66 40.99
C ILE A 99 0.99 -0.64 39.92
N SER A 100 1.33 0.57 40.31
CA SER A 100 1.79 1.61 39.39
C SER A 100 3.31 1.54 39.23
N LYS A 101 3.77 1.59 37.98
CA LYS A 101 5.19 1.62 37.62
C LYS A 101 5.49 2.84 36.77
N GLU A 102 6.29 3.73 37.28
CA GLU A 102 6.73 4.92 36.57
C GLU A 102 7.89 4.64 35.61
N LEU A 103 7.92 5.36 34.51
CA LEU A 103 8.99 5.27 33.54
C LEU A 103 10.15 6.20 33.94
N LYS A 104 11.20 5.63 34.51
CA LYS A 104 12.44 6.39 34.81
C LYS A 104 13.13 6.77 33.50
N ASN A 105 13.44 8.07 33.33
CA ASN A 105 14.12 8.63 32.14
C ASN A 105 13.39 8.30 30.82
N PRO A 106 12.22 8.90 30.56
CA PRO A 106 11.53 8.73 29.31
C PRO A 106 12.41 9.22 28.15
N GLN A 107 12.49 8.46 27.09
CA GLN A 107 13.26 8.83 25.91
C GLN A 107 12.51 9.88 25.09
N VAL A 108 13.25 10.68 24.32
CA VAL A 108 12.66 11.50 23.27
C VAL A 108 12.03 10.56 22.24
N GLU A 109 10.74 10.72 22.04
CA GLU A 109 9.99 9.91 21.09
C GLU A 109 10.20 10.46 19.68
N VAL A 110 10.57 9.57 18.77
CA VAL A 110 10.57 9.83 17.32
C VAL A 110 9.19 9.44 16.76
N ASP A 111 8.70 8.27 17.17
CA ASP A 111 7.37 7.78 16.78
C ASP A 111 6.86 6.78 17.85
N PRO A 112 5.72 7.06 18.51
CA PRO A 112 5.15 6.16 19.51
C PRO A 112 4.41 4.96 18.93
N THR A 113 4.29 4.86 17.61
CA THR A 113 3.52 3.79 16.93
C THR A 113 4.10 2.41 17.26
N GLY A 114 3.24 1.50 17.73
CA GLY A 114 3.63 0.14 18.11
C GLY A 114 4.30 0.00 19.49
N ALA A 115 4.43 1.10 20.24
CA ALA A 115 5.00 1.04 21.60
C ALA A 115 4.12 0.21 22.54
N GLY A 116 2.81 0.39 22.51
CA GLY A 116 1.84 -0.38 23.27
C GLY A 116 1.87 -1.86 22.92
N ASP A 117 1.85 -2.18 21.62
CA ASP A 117 1.91 -3.56 21.12
C ASP A 117 3.20 -4.27 21.56
N ALA A 118 4.34 -3.58 21.46
CA ALA A 118 5.62 -4.13 21.91
C ALA A 118 5.66 -4.35 23.42
N PHE A 119 5.08 -3.45 24.18
CA PHE A 119 4.98 -3.56 25.63
C PHE A 119 4.12 -4.77 26.02
N PHE A 120 2.93 -4.89 25.48
CA PHE A 120 2.00 -5.97 25.75
C PHE A 120 2.54 -7.33 25.27
N SER A 121 3.14 -7.38 24.09
CA SER A 121 3.77 -8.60 23.55
C SER A 121 4.88 -9.13 24.46
N MET A 122 5.66 -8.24 25.08
CA MET A 122 6.70 -8.63 26.04
C MET A 122 6.07 -9.27 27.29
N PHE A 123 4.99 -8.70 27.82
CA PHE A 123 4.27 -9.29 28.95
C PHE A 123 3.74 -10.68 28.64
N ILE A 124 3.14 -10.87 27.49
CA ILE A 124 2.66 -12.20 27.05
C ILE A 124 3.81 -13.19 26.92
N SER A 125 4.92 -12.78 26.30
CA SER A 125 6.09 -13.65 26.13
C SER A 125 6.68 -14.11 27.47
N GLU A 126 6.86 -13.18 28.42
CA GLU A 126 7.42 -13.51 29.74
C GLU A 126 6.42 -14.31 30.59
N TYR A 127 5.12 -14.08 30.47
CA TYR A 127 4.08 -14.86 31.14
C TYR A 127 4.10 -16.34 30.69
N ILE A 128 4.27 -16.57 29.39
CA ILE A 128 4.43 -17.93 28.85
C ILE A 128 5.70 -18.58 29.42
N LYS A 129 6.83 -17.85 29.43
CA LYS A 129 8.11 -18.36 29.96
C LYS A 129 8.06 -18.65 31.46
N ASN A 130 7.25 -17.90 32.20
CA ASN A 130 7.06 -18.09 33.65
C ASN A 130 5.97 -19.13 33.97
N ASN A 131 5.74 -20.07 33.06
CA ASN A 131 4.73 -21.15 33.20
C ASN A 131 3.36 -20.63 33.63
N TYR A 132 2.97 -19.43 33.12
CA TYR A 132 1.70 -18.77 33.41
C TYR A 132 1.50 -18.38 34.88
N SER A 133 2.58 -18.23 35.66
CA SER A 133 2.54 -17.67 37.01
C SER A 133 2.54 -16.15 36.97
N LEU A 134 1.83 -15.52 37.89
CA LEU A 134 1.64 -14.08 37.97
C LEU A 134 1.73 -13.63 39.43
N ASP A 135 2.76 -12.85 39.73
CA ASP A 135 3.01 -12.22 41.01
C ASP A 135 3.63 -10.82 40.86
N SER A 136 3.89 -10.14 41.95
CA SER A 136 4.49 -8.80 41.91
C SER A 136 5.91 -8.78 41.37
N GLU A 137 6.71 -9.81 41.64
CA GLU A 137 8.10 -9.92 41.17
C GLU A 137 8.12 -10.11 39.64
N PHE A 138 7.21 -10.95 39.12
CA PHE A 138 6.99 -11.12 37.68
C PHE A 138 6.66 -9.78 37.01
N ILE A 139 5.72 -9.00 37.58
CA ILE A 139 5.33 -7.68 37.05
C ILE A 139 6.54 -6.77 36.98
N ASP A 140 7.36 -6.70 38.06
CA ASP A 140 8.54 -5.86 38.14
C ASP A 140 9.61 -6.22 37.11
N ALA A 141 9.93 -7.51 37.02
CA ALA A 141 10.93 -8.00 36.10
C ALA A 141 10.49 -7.78 34.63
N THR A 142 9.21 -8.06 34.35
CA THR A 142 8.66 -7.93 33.01
C THR A 142 8.50 -6.47 32.61
N PHE A 143 8.09 -5.57 33.51
CA PHE A 143 8.03 -4.14 33.24
C PHE A 143 9.39 -3.58 32.81
N LYS A 144 10.49 -3.96 33.49
CA LYS A 144 11.83 -3.55 33.09
C LYS A 144 12.19 -4.02 31.69
N LYS A 145 11.88 -5.26 31.31
CA LYS A 145 12.12 -5.82 29.98
C LYS A 145 11.26 -5.14 28.91
N ALA A 146 9.97 -4.98 29.18
CA ALA A 146 9.01 -4.34 28.30
C ALA A 146 9.38 -2.88 28.04
N THR A 147 9.73 -2.13 29.07
CA THR A 147 10.21 -0.75 28.96
C THR A 147 11.49 -0.65 28.11
N LYS A 148 12.45 -1.57 28.29
CA LYS A 148 13.68 -1.60 27.48
C LYS A 148 13.38 -1.83 26.00
N LEU A 149 12.42 -2.69 25.67
CA LEU A 149 11.97 -2.93 24.31
C LEU A 149 11.25 -1.70 23.74
N THR A 150 10.29 -1.17 24.46
CA THR A 150 9.50 0.00 24.06
C THR A 150 10.39 1.23 23.80
N LYS A 151 11.42 1.47 24.65
CA LYS A 151 12.41 2.53 24.41
C LYS A 151 13.15 2.38 23.09
N LYS A 152 13.31 1.19 22.55
CA LYS A 152 13.89 0.95 21.22
C LYS A 152 12.88 1.24 20.11
N VAL A 153 11.62 0.85 20.32
CA VAL A 153 10.53 1.07 19.35
C VAL A 153 10.33 2.56 19.10
N VAL A 154 10.14 3.35 20.15
CA VAL A 154 9.88 4.80 20.06
C VAL A 154 11.02 5.64 19.49
N LYS A 155 12.23 5.10 19.40
CA LYS A 155 13.40 5.73 18.74
C LYS A 155 13.45 5.56 17.23
N SER A 156 12.50 4.85 16.64
CA SER A 156 12.49 4.53 15.22
C SER A 156 11.14 4.89 14.61
N PHE A 157 11.11 5.34 13.37
CA PHE A 157 9.87 5.58 12.65
C PHE A 157 9.12 4.26 12.36
N GLY A 158 7.84 4.26 12.65
CA GLY A 158 6.92 3.15 12.46
C GLY A 158 7.10 2.02 13.48
N ALA A 159 6.05 1.25 13.69
CA ALA A 159 5.99 0.16 14.68
C ALA A 159 7.09 -0.91 14.53
N ARG A 160 7.75 -0.98 13.38
CA ARG A 160 8.79 -1.97 13.04
C ARG A 160 10.17 -1.36 12.75
N GLY A 161 10.34 -0.05 12.85
CA GLY A 161 11.60 0.61 12.55
C GLY A 161 12.78 0.09 13.40
N HIS A 162 12.53 -0.30 14.65
CA HIS A 162 13.53 -0.91 15.54
C HIS A 162 13.94 -2.32 15.09
N ILE A 163 13.07 -3.07 14.42
CA ILE A 163 13.35 -4.43 13.91
C ILE A 163 14.31 -4.34 12.73
N GLN A 164 14.15 -3.35 11.86
CA GLN A 164 15.07 -3.12 10.74
C GLN A 164 16.51 -2.88 11.22
N LYS A 165 16.70 -2.17 12.33
CA LYS A 165 18.02 -1.99 12.98
C LYS A 165 18.56 -3.29 13.59
N LEU A 166 17.70 -4.16 14.13
CA LEU A 166 18.11 -5.44 14.73
C LEU A 166 18.56 -6.44 13.66
N TYR A 167 17.95 -6.45 12.47
CA TYR A 167 18.37 -7.32 11.37
C TYR A 167 19.74 -6.97 10.78
N LYS A 168 20.23 -5.72 10.96
CA LYS A 168 21.59 -5.33 10.55
C LYS A 168 22.69 -5.75 11.54
N ILE A 169 22.36 -6.21 12.75
CA ILE A 169 23.32 -6.33 13.87
C ILE A 169 23.66 -7.78 14.25
N LYS A 170 22.91 -8.80 13.87
CA LYS A 170 23.30 -10.20 14.13
C LYS A 170 22.73 -11.15 13.09
N LYS A 171 23.55 -12.05 12.54
CA LYS A 171 23.09 -13.38 12.17
C LYS A 171 22.35 -13.91 13.38
N ILE A 172 21.04 -14.08 13.26
CA ILE A 172 20.23 -14.71 14.32
C ILE A 172 20.68 -16.15 14.35
N ASP A 173 21.24 -16.55 15.48
CA ASP A 173 21.51 -17.93 15.79
C ASP A 173 20.23 -18.74 15.54
N ASP A 174 20.32 -19.84 14.80
CA ASP A 174 19.17 -20.63 14.34
C ASP A 174 18.35 -21.30 15.46
N THR A 175 18.65 -20.99 16.72
CA THR A 175 18.01 -21.52 17.92
C THR A 175 16.80 -20.72 18.41
N CYS A 176 16.42 -19.61 17.74
CA CYS A 176 15.22 -18.88 18.09
C CYS A 176 13.96 -19.58 17.55
N THR A 177 13.22 -20.23 18.42
CA THR A 177 11.95 -20.93 18.16
C THR A 177 10.76 -20.03 17.79
N CYS A 178 10.99 -18.82 17.27
CA CYS A 178 9.96 -17.93 16.74
C CYS A 178 9.50 -18.37 15.34
N ASN A 179 9.12 -19.64 15.21
CA ASN A 179 8.55 -20.16 13.96
C ASN A 179 7.30 -19.37 13.51
N ASP A 180 6.50 -18.85 14.45
CA ASP A 180 5.29 -18.08 14.13
C ASP A 180 5.58 -16.70 13.54
N PHE A 181 6.66 -16.03 13.96
CA PHE A 181 7.07 -14.73 13.39
C PHE A 181 7.67 -14.92 11.99
N LYS A 182 8.51 -15.95 11.79
CA LYS A 182 9.00 -16.35 10.45
C LYS A 182 7.84 -16.76 9.52
N ILE A 183 6.82 -17.42 10.04
CA ILE A 183 5.61 -17.81 9.31
C ILE A 183 4.77 -16.59 8.92
N SER A 184 4.64 -15.60 9.78
CA SER A 184 3.91 -14.35 9.48
C SER A 184 4.60 -13.55 8.36
N ILE A 185 5.91 -13.34 8.44
CA ILE A 185 6.70 -12.67 7.40
C ILE A 185 6.68 -13.49 6.10
N ARG A 186 6.90 -14.81 6.16
CA ARG A 186 6.82 -15.69 4.98
C ARG A 186 5.43 -15.72 4.35
N LYS A 187 4.35 -15.64 5.13
CA LYS A 187 2.98 -15.53 4.58
C LYS A 187 2.73 -14.19 3.87
N GLN A 188 3.34 -13.11 4.32
CA GLN A 188 3.17 -11.77 3.74
C GLN A 188 3.94 -11.63 2.43
N ILE A 189 5.22 -12.00 2.40
CA ILE A 189 6.02 -12.12 1.16
C ILE A 189 5.35 -13.08 0.16
N LYS A 190 4.71 -14.14 0.65
CA LYS A 190 3.94 -15.08 -0.17
C LYS A 190 2.79 -14.41 -0.94
N ARG A 191 2.18 -13.32 -0.44
CA ARG A 191 1.13 -12.57 -1.17
C ARG A 191 1.70 -11.80 -2.35
N CYS A 192 2.75 -11.02 -2.14
CA CYS A 192 3.43 -10.32 -3.25
C CYS A 192 3.88 -11.33 -4.31
N ASN A 193 4.47 -12.44 -3.91
CA ASN A 193 4.87 -13.51 -4.82
C ASN A 193 3.69 -14.09 -5.59
N ILE A 194 2.55 -14.33 -4.94
CA ILE A 194 1.33 -14.81 -5.61
C ILE A 194 0.82 -13.77 -6.61
N ASN A 195 0.83 -12.48 -6.26
CA ASN A 195 0.34 -11.43 -7.14
C ASN A 195 1.21 -11.32 -8.40
N VAL A 196 2.53 -11.24 -8.25
CA VAL A 196 3.46 -11.09 -9.37
C VAL A 196 3.53 -12.36 -10.22
N ASN A 197 3.56 -13.55 -9.62
CA ASN A 197 3.57 -14.81 -10.37
C ASN A 197 2.28 -15.09 -11.16
N ASN A 198 1.19 -14.42 -10.84
CA ASN A 198 -0.07 -14.52 -11.59
C ASN A 198 -0.33 -13.30 -12.48
N LEU A 199 0.59 -12.35 -12.58
CA LEU A 199 0.38 -11.11 -13.33
C LEU A 199 0.10 -11.40 -14.81
N GLU A 200 0.89 -12.27 -15.45
CA GLU A 200 0.68 -12.69 -16.83
C GLU A 200 -0.74 -13.24 -17.07
N ALA A 201 -1.12 -14.27 -16.29
CA ALA A 201 -2.44 -14.87 -16.44
C ALA A 201 -3.59 -13.86 -16.21
N ARG A 202 -3.41 -12.90 -15.32
CA ARG A 202 -4.38 -11.84 -15.06
C ARG A 202 -4.51 -10.87 -16.22
N LEU A 203 -3.40 -10.48 -16.84
CA LEU A 203 -3.40 -9.60 -18.00
C LEU A 203 -3.99 -10.31 -19.23
N LEU A 204 -3.67 -11.59 -19.44
CA LEU A 204 -4.27 -12.38 -20.51
C LEU A 204 -5.78 -12.56 -20.32
N ASN A 205 -6.25 -12.76 -19.09
CA ASN A 205 -7.68 -12.80 -18.80
C ASN A 205 -8.37 -11.45 -19.03
N ALA A 206 -7.68 -10.33 -18.77
CA ALA A 206 -8.23 -9.01 -19.05
C ALA A 206 -8.38 -8.75 -20.56
N ILE A 207 -7.33 -9.06 -21.34
CA ILE A 207 -7.32 -8.84 -22.80
C ILE A 207 -8.33 -9.74 -23.53
N ASN A 208 -8.61 -10.94 -22.99
CA ASN A 208 -9.55 -11.91 -23.56
C ASN A 208 -10.96 -11.78 -22.97
N SER A 209 -11.22 -10.77 -22.16
CA SER A 209 -12.56 -10.50 -21.65
C SER A 209 -13.41 -9.74 -22.68
N ASN A 210 -14.73 -9.87 -22.60
CA ASN A 210 -15.68 -9.14 -23.44
C ASN A 210 -15.58 -7.60 -23.29
N ALA A 211 -14.73 -7.11 -22.37
CA ALA A 211 -14.46 -5.69 -22.21
C ALA A 211 -13.83 -5.07 -23.46
N TYR A 212 -12.96 -5.83 -24.14
CA TYR A 212 -12.34 -5.36 -25.36
C TYR A 212 -13.35 -5.11 -26.49
N GLU A 213 -14.30 -6.00 -26.70
CA GLU A 213 -15.34 -5.83 -27.71
C GLU A 213 -16.16 -4.56 -27.53
N LYS A 214 -16.38 -4.16 -26.27
CA LYS A 214 -17.06 -2.89 -25.97
C LYS A 214 -16.18 -1.68 -26.28
N LEU A 215 -14.90 -1.76 -25.96
CA LEU A 215 -13.94 -0.69 -26.26
C LEU A 215 -13.76 -0.52 -27.77
N ALA A 216 -13.62 -1.62 -28.51
CA ALA A 216 -13.43 -1.61 -29.97
C ALA A 216 -14.61 -1.02 -30.76
N LYS A 217 -15.82 -1.02 -30.16
CA LYS A 217 -17.02 -0.40 -30.74
C LYS A 217 -17.11 1.11 -30.57
N ILE A 218 -16.18 1.71 -29.83
CA ILE A 218 -16.17 3.17 -29.62
C ILE A 218 -15.57 3.84 -30.86
N ASP A 219 -16.31 4.78 -31.42
CA ASP A 219 -15.83 5.62 -32.51
C ASP A 219 -14.85 6.66 -31.97
N PHE A 220 -13.55 6.41 -32.14
CA PHE A 220 -12.49 7.34 -31.78
C PHE A 220 -12.15 8.31 -32.91
N GLN A 221 -12.43 7.97 -34.17
CA GLN A 221 -12.01 8.76 -35.33
C GLN A 221 -12.73 10.12 -35.41
N ASN A 222 -14.00 10.14 -35.00
CA ASN A 222 -14.83 11.34 -35.05
C ASN A 222 -14.84 12.10 -33.71
N LYS A 223 -13.79 11.92 -32.86
CA LYS A 223 -13.67 12.53 -31.53
C LYS A 223 -12.34 13.23 -31.41
N ASN A 224 -12.39 14.53 -31.15
CA ASN A 224 -11.17 15.34 -31.06
C ASN A 224 -10.68 15.49 -29.62
N ASN A 225 -11.58 15.73 -28.67
CA ASN A 225 -11.24 16.03 -27.30
C ASN A 225 -11.74 14.94 -26.34
N MET A 226 -10.82 14.23 -25.69
CA MET A 226 -11.15 13.15 -24.79
C MET A 226 -10.47 13.30 -23.44
N LEU A 227 -11.17 12.97 -22.36
CA LEU A 227 -10.61 12.95 -21.01
C LEU A 227 -10.42 11.52 -20.54
N PHE A 228 -9.26 11.22 -20.00
CA PHE A 228 -8.90 9.96 -19.37
C PHE A 228 -8.63 10.24 -17.89
N ILE A 229 -9.55 9.85 -17.02
CA ILE A 229 -9.56 10.28 -15.62
C ILE A 229 -9.28 9.10 -14.71
N GLY A 230 -8.31 9.24 -13.81
CA GLY A 230 -7.93 8.21 -12.85
C GLY A 230 -7.24 8.77 -11.63
N SER A 231 -7.12 7.95 -10.57
CA SER A 231 -6.40 8.26 -9.34
C SER A 231 -5.44 7.14 -8.98
N GLY A 232 -4.30 7.45 -8.33
CA GLY A 232 -3.29 6.47 -7.94
C GLY A 232 -2.81 5.63 -9.13
N GLY A 233 -2.63 4.32 -8.95
CA GLY A 233 -2.19 3.42 -10.02
C GLY A 233 -3.10 3.40 -11.26
N SER A 234 -4.40 3.70 -11.12
CA SER A 234 -5.31 3.83 -12.27
C SER A 234 -4.98 5.02 -13.16
N PHE A 235 -4.34 6.06 -12.62
CA PHE A 235 -3.93 7.23 -13.39
C PHE A 235 -2.80 6.89 -14.38
N ALA A 236 -1.86 6.01 -14.02
CA ALA A 236 -0.83 5.55 -14.96
C ALA A 236 -1.44 4.84 -16.17
N GLY A 237 -2.46 3.99 -15.95
CA GLY A 237 -3.23 3.37 -17.03
C GLY A 237 -3.98 4.38 -17.90
N ALA A 238 -4.56 5.42 -17.29
CA ALA A 238 -5.21 6.51 -18.00
C ALA A 238 -4.23 7.32 -18.87
N LYS A 239 -3.02 7.63 -18.33
CA LYS A 239 -1.95 8.31 -19.10
C LYS A 239 -1.52 7.51 -20.31
N PHE A 240 -1.22 6.22 -20.12
CA PHE A 240 -0.89 5.34 -21.25
C PHE A 240 -1.99 5.35 -22.30
N SER A 241 -3.24 5.15 -21.88
CA SER A 241 -4.37 5.03 -22.79
C SER A 241 -4.61 6.32 -23.59
N SER A 242 -4.48 7.49 -22.94
CA SER A 242 -4.60 8.77 -23.63
C SER A 242 -3.52 8.98 -24.68
N LYS A 243 -2.26 8.68 -24.37
CA LYS A 243 -1.14 8.74 -25.34
C LYS A 243 -1.36 7.79 -26.52
N LEU A 244 -1.81 6.57 -26.23
CA LEU A 244 -2.05 5.58 -27.27
C LEU A 244 -3.16 6.02 -28.23
N ILE A 245 -4.26 6.55 -27.70
CA ILE A 245 -5.37 7.05 -28.54
C ILE A 245 -4.93 8.27 -29.37
N ASN A 246 -4.18 9.19 -28.78
CA ASN A 246 -3.61 10.31 -29.52
C ASN A 246 -2.68 9.83 -30.64
N PHE A 247 -1.84 8.83 -30.37
CA PHE A 247 -0.94 8.25 -31.36
C PHE A 247 -1.70 7.58 -32.52
N LEU A 248 -2.78 6.84 -32.22
CA LEU A 248 -3.53 6.10 -33.24
C LEU A 248 -4.44 6.96 -34.11
N TYR A 249 -5.02 8.02 -33.54
CA TYR A 249 -6.10 8.77 -34.16
C TYR A 249 -5.82 10.27 -34.35
N GLY A 250 -4.65 10.74 -33.90
CA GLY A 250 -4.29 12.18 -33.98
C GLY A 250 -5.20 13.08 -33.15
N THR A 251 -5.75 12.55 -32.06
CA THR A 251 -6.72 13.26 -31.21
C THR A 251 -6.04 14.03 -30.07
N ASN A 252 -6.82 14.78 -29.30
CA ASN A 252 -6.38 15.50 -28.10
C ASN A 252 -6.94 14.79 -26.84
N GLY A 253 -6.47 13.60 -26.57
CA GLY A 253 -6.75 12.89 -25.33
C GLY A 253 -5.84 13.39 -24.20
N ILE A 254 -6.43 13.75 -23.06
CA ILE A 254 -5.69 14.27 -21.89
C ILE A 254 -5.98 13.40 -20.67
N ALA A 255 -4.93 12.96 -19.99
CA ALA A 255 -5.05 12.28 -18.69
C ALA A 255 -5.12 13.30 -17.55
N LEU A 256 -6.14 13.21 -16.69
CA LEU A 256 -6.39 14.14 -15.59
C LEU A 256 -6.69 13.40 -14.28
N TYR A 257 -6.32 14.03 -13.17
CA TYR A 257 -6.89 13.68 -11.88
C TYR A 257 -8.35 14.15 -11.77
N PRO A 258 -9.19 13.49 -10.96
CA PRO A 258 -10.60 13.86 -10.81
C PRO A 258 -10.78 15.36 -10.50
N ARG A 259 -10.02 15.88 -9.55
CA ARG A 259 -10.14 17.30 -9.15
C ARG A 259 -9.82 18.29 -10.26
N ASN A 260 -8.90 17.95 -11.16
CA ASN A 260 -8.54 18.83 -12.27
C ASN A 260 -9.68 18.98 -13.28
N VAL A 261 -10.57 17.99 -13.33
CA VAL A 261 -11.76 18.05 -14.20
C VAL A 261 -12.79 19.04 -13.68
N TYR A 262 -12.94 19.13 -12.37
CA TYR A 262 -13.92 20.03 -11.73
C TYR A 262 -13.71 21.51 -12.05
N TYR A 263 -12.44 21.92 -12.12
CA TYR A 263 -12.07 23.33 -12.38
C TYR A 263 -11.85 23.67 -13.86
N ARG A 264 -12.11 22.74 -14.75
CA ARG A 264 -11.90 22.92 -16.19
C ARG A 264 -13.20 23.27 -16.88
N ASN A 265 -13.13 24.13 -17.91
CA ASN A 265 -14.21 24.25 -18.89
C ASN A 265 -14.24 22.99 -19.77
N ASN A 266 -15.28 22.19 -19.65
CA ASN A 266 -15.43 20.90 -20.33
C ASN A 266 -16.48 20.93 -21.46
N SER A 267 -16.88 22.12 -21.95
CA SER A 267 -17.94 22.28 -22.95
C SER A 267 -17.67 21.55 -24.28
N ASN A 268 -16.39 21.37 -24.61
CA ASN A 268 -15.97 20.79 -25.90
C ASN A 268 -15.38 19.37 -25.74
N VAL A 269 -15.75 18.64 -24.69
CA VAL A 269 -15.28 17.26 -24.46
C VAL A 269 -16.24 16.28 -25.14
N ASP A 270 -15.70 15.47 -26.04
CA ASP A 270 -16.47 14.48 -26.80
C ASP A 270 -16.72 13.19 -26.01
N LEU A 271 -15.69 12.68 -25.33
CA LEU A 271 -15.72 11.43 -24.57
C LEU A 271 -14.97 11.55 -23.24
N ILE A 272 -15.45 10.83 -22.24
CA ILE A 272 -14.78 10.70 -20.94
C ILE A 272 -14.58 9.22 -20.63
N PHE A 273 -13.33 8.86 -20.29
CA PHE A 273 -12.95 7.54 -19.81
C PHE A 273 -12.57 7.62 -18.34
N LEU A 274 -13.30 6.90 -17.48
CA LEU A 274 -13.10 6.84 -16.04
C LEU A 274 -12.40 5.53 -15.69
N PHE A 275 -11.18 5.62 -15.15
CA PHE A 275 -10.38 4.47 -14.74
C PHE A 275 -10.54 4.25 -13.26
N SER A 276 -11.25 3.20 -12.88
CA SER A 276 -11.47 2.83 -11.48
C SER A 276 -11.36 1.33 -11.28
N TYR A 277 -10.32 0.88 -10.61
CA TYR A 277 -10.12 -0.55 -10.33
C TYR A 277 -11.30 -1.16 -9.58
N SER A 278 -11.79 -0.51 -8.52
CA SER A 278 -12.94 -0.97 -7.74
C SER A 278 -14.29 -0.67 -8.37
N GLY A 279 -14.37 0.34 -9.24
CA GLY A 279 -15.60 0.89 -9.78
C GLY A 279 -16.43 1.67 -8.75
N THR A 280 -15.83 2.08 -7.62
CA THR A 280 -16.54 2.74 -6.51
C THR A 280 -15.81 3.96 -5.96
N THR A 281 -14.80 4.48 -6.66
CA THR A 281 -14.00 5.64 -6.28
C THR A 281 -14.88 6.90 -6.31
N ASN A 282 -15.09 7.53 -5.17
CA ASN A 282 -16.09 8.58 -5.00
C ASN A 282 -15.73 9.86 -5.75
N ASP A 283 -14.51 10.35 -5.57
CA ASP A 283 -13.99 11.57 -6.20
C ASP A 283 -14.04 11.52 -7.73
N LEU A 284 -13.83 10.33 -8.31
CA LEU A 284 -13.91 10.10 -9.75
C LEU A 284 -15.32 10.38 -10.29
N PHE A 285 -16.35 10.00 -9.56
CA PHE A 285 -17.73 10.18 -9.99
C PHE A 285 -18.24 11.59 -9.70
N THR A 286 -17.96 12.13 -8.51
CA THR A 286 -18.38 13.49 -8.15
C THR A 286 -17.78 14.54 -9.07
N SER A 287 -16.52 14.40 -9.47
CA SER A 287 -15.86 15.36 -10.36
C SER A 287 -16.42 15.38 -11.79
N THR A 288 -17.06 14.30 -12.21
CA THR A 288 -17.58 14.17 -13.59
C THR A 288 -19.09 14.30 -13.68
N ASN A 289 -19.81 14.34 -12.56
CA ASN A 289 -21.25 14.57 -12.55
C ASN A 289 -21.62 15.96 -13.06
N SER A 290 -20.72 16.96 -12.88
CA SER A 290 -20.90 18.31 -13.41
C SER A 290 -20.77 18.42 -14.94
N ILE A 291 -20.25 17.37 -15.61
CA ILE A 291 -20.16 17.37 -17.08
C ILE A 291 -21.39 16.68 -17.63
N GLU A 292 -22.39 17.46 -17.95
CA GLU A 292 -23.62 17.03 -18.58
C GLU A 292 -23.41 16.76 -20.07
N ASN A 293 -24.26 15.93 -20.66
CA ASN A 293 -24.34 15.63 -22.10
C ASN A 293 -23.08 15.00 -22.76
N THR A 294 -22.01 14.74 -22.02
CA THR A 294 -20.83 14.04 -22.54
C THR A 294 -20.89 12.55 -22.24
N LYS A 295 -20.65 11.72 -23.23
CA LYS A 295 -20.65 10.26 -23.07
C LYS A 295 -19.49 9.80 -22.21
N LYS A 296 -19.80 9.12 -21.11
CA LYS A 296 -18.84 8.62 -20.11
C LYS A 296 -18.74 7.11 -20.21
N TYR A 297 -17.50 6.60 -20.26
CA TYR A 297 -17.19 5.18 -20.17
C TYR A 297 -16.42 4.89 -18.91
N ILE A 298 -16.78 3.84 -18.19
CA ILE A 298 -16.06 3.39 -16.99
C ILE A 298 -15.31 2.11 -17.29
N ILE A 299 -13.99 2.13 -17.11
CA ILE A 299 -13.12 0.98 -17.25
C ILE A 299 -12.80 0.46 -15.87
N THR A 300 -13.27 -0.75 -15.56
CA THR A 300 -13.24 -1.26 -14.19
C THR A 300 -13.17 -2.78 -14.11
N LYS A 301 -12.66 -3.29 -12.99
CA LYS A 301 -12.81 -4.68 -12.54
C LYS A 301 -14.01 -4.85 -11.60
N GLY A 302 -14.65 -3.77 -11.19
CA GLY A 302 -15.78 -3.74 -10.27
C GLY A 302 -17.01 -4.48 -10.81
N LYS A 303 -17.90 -4.86 -9.89
CA LYS A 303 -19.20 -5.46 -10.28
C LYS A 303 -20.06 -4.41 -10.97
N ILE A 304 -20.52 -4.70 -12.20
CA ILE A 304 -21.30 -3.80 -13.04
C ILE A 304 -22.46 -3.16 -12.28
N GLN A 305 -23.23 -3.93 -11.51
CA GLN A 305 -24.38 -3.41 -10.76
C GLN A 305 -24.01 -2.31 -9.76
N LYS A 306 -22.88 -2.48 -9.02
CA LYS A 306 -22.40 -1.46 -8.07
C LYS A 306 -21.92 -0.19 -8.76
N VAL A 307 -21.31 -0.35 -9.93
CA VAL A 307 -20.79 0.76 -10.73
C VAL A 307 -21.94 1.61 -11.29
N ILE A 308 -22.96 0.98 -11.86
CA ILE A 308 -24.13 1.66 -12.42
C ILE A 308 -24.84 2.50 -11.34
N THR A 309 -25.09 1.90 -10.16
CA THR A 309 -25.78 2.58 -9.07
C THR A 309 -25.03 3.81 -8.58
N LYS A 310 -23.69 3.77 -8.60
CA LYS A 310 -22.86 4.84 -8.02
C LYS A 310 -22.49 5.94 -9.01
N ALA A 311 -22.36 5.58 -10.29
CA ALA A 311 -21.80 6.46 -11.32
C ALA A 311 -22.85 7.10 -12.23
N GLU A 312 -24.13 6.75 -12.04
CA GLU A 312 -25.25 7.20 -12.91
C GLU A 312 -24.98 7.00 -14.42
N VAL A 313 -24.27 5.93 -14.73
CA VAL A 313 -23.84 5.61 -16.09
C VAL A 313 -24.66 4.46 -16.66
N LEU A 314 -24.99 4.53 -17.92
CA LEU A 314 -25.70 3.45 -18.62
C LEU A 314 -24.88 2.16 -18.59
N LYS A 315 -25.55 1.01 -18.40
CA LYS A 315 -24.93 -0.33 -18.36
C LYS A 315 -24.01 -0.62 -19.55
N ASN A 316 -24.36 -0.13 -20.72
CA ASN A 316 -23.58 -0.32 -21.93
C ASN A 316 -22.25 0.46 -21.95
N ASN A 317 -22.14 1.50 -21.14
CA ASN A 317 -20.95 2.32 -21.01
C ASN A 317 -19.99 1.79 -19.92
N VAL A 318 -20.30 0.67 -19.26
CA VAL A 318 -19.39 0.01 -18.33
C VAL A 318 -18.58 -1.05 -19.06
N ILE A 319 -17.28 -0.79 -19.17
CA ILE A 319 -16.26 -1.69 -19.73
C ILE A 319 -15.64 -2.46 -18.57
N SER A 320 -16.26 -3.60 -18.23
CA SER A 320 -15.82 -4.42 -17.09
C SER A 320 -14.94 -5.57 -17.57
N TYR A 321 -13.65 -5.50 -17.19
CA TYR A 321 -12.68 -6.55 -17.50
C TYR A 321 -12.56 -7.57 -16.37
N ARG A 322 -12.04 -8.76 -16.68
CA ARG A 322 -11.83 -9.85 -15.74
C ARG A 322 -10.36 -10.19 -15.63
N THR A 323 -9.83 -10.25 -14.41
CA THR A 323 -8.45 -10.66 -14.13
C THR A 323 -8.37 -11.88 -13.20
N GLY A 324 -9.52 -12.52 -12.93
CA GLY A 324 -9.60 -13.65 -12.01
C GLY A 324 -8.79 -14.84 -12.52
N THR A 325 -8.00 -15.45 -11.65
CA THR A 325 -7.31 -16.71 -11.90
C THR A 325 -7.81 -17.77 -10.92
N ASN A 326 -7.48 -19.04 -11.14
CA ASN A 326 -7.75 -20.14 -10.20
C ASN A 326 -7.12 -19.91 -8.81
N LYS A 327 -6.12 -19.03 -8.69
CA LYS A 327 -5.52 -18.59 -7.41
C LYS A 327 -6.20 -17.35 -6.80
N GLY A 328 -7.37 -16.98 -7.32
CA GLY A 328 -8.21 -15.91 -6.79
C GLY A 328 -7.84 -14.51 -7.26
N LYS A 329 -8.38 -13.50 -6.55
CA LYS A 329 -8.15 -12.08 -6.83
C LYS A 329 -6.78 -11.63 -6.32
N GLU A 330 -6.22 -10.60 -6.96
CA GLU A 330 -5.15 -9.83 -6.36
C GLU A 330 -5.61 -9.24 -5.02
N ARG A 331 -4.78 -9.37 -3.99
CA ARG A 331 -5.06 -8.88 -2.64
C ARG A 331 -3.88 -8.05 -2.16
N GLY A 332 -4.18 -6.97 -1.48
CA GLY A 332 -3.18 -6.09 -0.91
C GLY A 332 -3.54 -4.64 -1.13
N PHE A 333 -2.79 -3.73 -0.51
CA PHE A 333 -2.99 -2.28 -0.67
C PHE A 333 -2.49 -1.84 -2.05
N LEU A 334 -1.23 -2.19 -2.39
CA LEU A 334 -0.69 -1.93 -3.72
C LEU A 334 -1.10 -3.01 -4.71
N SER A 335 -1.60 -2.58 -5.86
CA SER A 335 -1.99 -3.45 -6.95
C SER A 335 -0.94 -3.45 -8.07
N PHE A 336 -0.54 -4.64 -8.50
CA PHE A 336 0.33 -4.82 -9.67
C PHE A 336 -0.46 -4.78 -10.98
N GLU A 337 -1.70 -5.27 -10.98
CA GLU A 337 -2.55 -5.30 -12.16
C GLU A 337 -3.32 -3.98 -12.40
N GLY A 338 -3.41 -3.11 -11.37
CA GLY A 338 -4.30 -1.94 -11.39
C GLY A 338 -4.00 -0.91 -12.47
N ALA A 339 -2.73 -0.67 -12.78
CA ALA A 339 -2.32 0.20 -13.88
C ALA A 339 -2.37 -0.53 -15.23
N LEU A 340 -1.97 -1.81 -15.26
CA LEU A 340 -1.78 -2.59 -16.49
C LEU A 340 -3.10 -3.10 -17.09
N ALA A 341 -4.00 -3.66 -16.26
CA ALA A 341 -5.18 -4.35 -16.77
C ALA A 341 -6.21 -3.47 -17.51
N PRO A 342 -6.48 -2.23 -17.10
CA PRO A 342 -7.31 -1.34 -17.93
C PRO A 342 -6.58 -0.87 -19.18
N ALA A 343 -5.28 -0.62 -19.11
CA ALA A 343 -4.45 -0.14 -20.21
C ALA A 343 -4.24 -1.20 -21.32
N ILE A 344 -4.26 -2.48 -20.96
CA ILE A 344 -4.06 -3.59 -21.90
C ILE A 344 -5.17 -3.66 -22.97
N LEU A 345 -6.37 -3.19 -22.66
CA LEU A 345 -7.48 -3.15 -23.61
C LEU A 345 -7.17 -2.17 -24.76
N PHE A 346 -6.56 -1.03 -24.43
CA PHE A 346 -6.11 -0.05 -25.42
C PHE A 346 -4.88 -0.58 -26.18
N LEU A 347 -3.98 -1.28 -25.50
CA LEU A 347 -2.85 -1.91 -26.17
C LEU A 347 -3.31 -2.94 -27.22
N LYS A 348 -4.33 -3.73 -26.93
CA LYS A 348 -4.92 -4.66 -27.89
C LYS A 348 -5.47 -3.90 -29.11
N LEU A 349 -6.15 -2.78 -28.87
CA LEU A 349 -6.64 -1.91 -29.96
C LEU A 349 -5.49 -1.42 -30.86
N TYR A 350 -4.33 -1.06 -30.27
CA TYR A 350 -3.14 -0.68 -31.02
C TYR A 350 -2.68 -1.81 -31.96
N PHE A 351 -2.54 -3.04 -31.45
CA PHE A 351 -2.08 -4.18 -32.25
C PHE A 351 -3.02 -4.50 -33.40
N GLU A 352 -4.33 -4.47 -33.17
CA GLU A 352 -5.32 -4.71 -34.23
C GLU A 352 -5.33 -3.61 -35.29
N LYS A 353 -5.25 -2.34 -34.89
CA LYS A 353 -5.24 -1.22 -35.84
C LYS A 353 -3.94 -1.11 -36.65
N THR A 354 -2.81 -1.49 -36.09
CA THR A 354 -1.52 -1.42 -36.77
C THR A 354 -1.14 -2.71 -37.51
N GLN A 355 -1.95 -3.75 -37.40
CA GLN A 355 -1.70 -5.08 -37.99
C GLN A 355 -0.30 -5.64 -37.63
N LYS A 356 0.22 -5.24 -36.48
CA LYS A 356 1.46 -5.75 -35.92
C LYS A 356 1.22 -7.06 -35.18
N SER A 357 2.27 -7.66 -34.66
CA SER A 357 2.25 -8.91 -33.88
C SER A 357 1.17 -8.93 -32.78
N ASN A 358 0.93 -10.09 -32.23
CA ASN A 358 -0.12 -10.33 -31.24
C ASN A 358 0.17 -9.66 -29.89
N ALA A 359 -0.81 -8.95 -29.34
CA ALA A 359 -0.72 -8.31 -28.04
C ALA A 359 -0.40 -9.30 -26.89
N GLU A 360 -0.93 -10.52 -26.95
CA GLU A 360 -0.65 -11.56 -25.96
C GLU A 360 0.82 -11.98 -25.95
N GLU A 361 1.39 -12.14 -27.14
CA GLU A 361 2.80 -12.49 -27.30
C GLU A 361 3.70 -11.37 -26.78
N PHE A 362 3.39 -10.12 -27.08
CA PHE A 362 4.11 -8.97 -26.53
C PHE A 362 4.11 -8.99 -25.01
N ILE A 363 2.94 -9.23 -24.38
CA ILE A 363 2.81 -9.30 -22.91
C ILE A 363 3.66 -10.42 -22.33
N LYS A 364 3.56 -11.63 -22.87
CA LYS A 364 4.35 -12.80 -22.42
C LYS A 364 5.85 -12.52 -22.51
N ASN A 365 6.29 -11.97 -23.63
CA ASN A 365 7.68 -11.63 -23.88
C ASN A 365 8.20 -10.53 -22.95
N SER A 366 7.42 -9.49 -22.69
CA SER A 366 7.79 -8.40 -21.78
C SER A 366 7.84 -8.89 -20.32
N ILE A 367 6.86 -9.64 -19.88
CA ILE A 367 6.82 -10.20 -18.52
C ILE A 367 8.01 -11.14 -18.27
N ASN A 368 8.27 -12.08 -19.19
CA ASN A 368 9.36 -13.03 -19.05
C ASN A 368 10.72 -12.31 -19.04
N TYR A 369 10.89 -11.32 -19.92
CA TYR A 369 12.10 -10.51 -19.96
C TYR A 369 12.36 -9.78 -18.63
N TRP A 370 11.39 -8.99 -18.13
CA TRP A 370 11.60 -8.18 -16.93
C TRP A 370 11.73 -9.03 -15.67
N LYS A 371 11.01 -10.12 -15.57
CA LYS A 371 11.15 -11.10 -14.48
C LYS A 371 12.55 -11.68 -14.45
N THR A 372 13.08 -12.10 -15.60
CA THR A 372 14.42 -12.68 -15.73
C THR A 372 15.49 -11.62 -15.48
N TYR A 373 15.37 -10.45 -16.11
CA TYR A 373 16.28 -9.34 -15.97
C TYR A 373 16.49 -8.93 -14.50
N PHE A 374 15.40 -8.60 -13.81
CA PHE A 374 15.52 -8.18 -12.41
C PHE A 374 15.93 -9.30 -11.47
N SER A 375 15.50 -10.54 -11.72
CA SER A 375 15.97 -11.69 -10.95
C SER A 375 17.50 -11.84 -11.01
N LYS A 376 18.08 -11.70 -12.19
CA LYS A 376 19.51 -11.73 -12.42
C LYS A 376 20.18 -10.49 -11.80
N TYR A 377 19.70 -9.31 -12.13
CA TYR A 377 20.28 -8.03 -11.70
C TYR A 377 20.37 -7.93 -10.17
N PHE A 378 19.27 -8.21 -9.44
CA PHE A 378 19.25 -8.17 -7.97
C PHE A 378 20.11 -9.25 -7.30
N LYS A 379 20.36 -10.35 -7.98
CA LYS A 379 21.26 -11.40 -7.49
C LYS A 379 22.74 -11.01 -7.66
N GLU A 380 23.09 -10.45 -8.80
CA GLU A 380 24.48 -10.14 -9.18
C GLU A 380 24.98 -8.83 -8.54
N ASN A 381 24.14 -7.81 -8.40
CA ASN A 381 24.51 -6.47 -7.94
C ASN A 381 24.12 -6.18 -6.48
N LYS A 382 24.20 -7.19 -5.59
CA LYS A 382 23.76 -7.05 -4.20
C LYS A 382 24.50 -5.95 -3.44
N LYS A 383 25.78 -5.74 -3.68
CA LYS A 383 26.59 -4.74 -2.98
C LYS A 383 26.16 -3.33 -3.40
N GLU A 384 26.08 -3.08 -4.68
CA GLU A 384 25.63 -1.80 -5.27
C GLU A 384 24.18 -1.48 -4.85
N LEU A 385 23.30 -2.48 -4.87
CA LEU A 385 21.92 -2.33 -4.43
C LEU A 385 21.80 -2.03 -2.94
N ASN A 386 22.66 -2.57 -2.08
CA ASN A 386 22.68 -2.21 -0.66
C ASN A 386 23.00 -0.73 -0.46
N GLU A 387 23.94 -0.18 -1.23
CA GLU A 387 24.25 1.26 -1.17
C GLU A 387 23.17 2.09 -1.83
N PHE A 388 22.65 1.65 -2.99
CA PHE A 388 21.56 2.32 -3.71
C PHE A 388 20.27 2.38 -2.88
N LEU A 389 19.92 1.29 -2.18
CA LEU A 389 18.70 1.17 -1.38
C LEU A 389 18.92 1.40 0.13
N LYS A 390 19.96 2.15 0.50
CA LYS A 390 20.25 2.53 1.89
C LYS A 390 19.24 3.57 2.39
N GLU A 391 18.77 3.43 3.65
CA GLU A 391 17.81 4.35 4.27
C GLU A 391 18.24 5.83 4.24
N GLY A 392 17.27 6.73 4.21
CA GLY A 392 17.49 8.18 4.31
C GLY A 392 17.82 8.86 2.98
N SER A 393 17.67 8.17 1.86
CA SER A 393 17.95 8.70 0.53
C SER A 393 16.68 9.08 -0.21
N TYR A 394 16.77 10.12 -1.02
CA TYR A 394 15.77 10.45 -2.03
C TYR A 394 16.08 9.68 -3.31
N LEU A 395 15.04 9.17 -3.97
CA LEU A 395 15.15 8.61 -5.31
C LEU A 395 14.68 9.63 -6.33
N ASN A 396 15.50 9.88 -7.32
CA ASN A 396 15.11 10.65 -8.48
C ASN A 396 14.68 9.69 -9.60
N ILE A 397 13.52 9.92 -10.18
CA ILE A 397 13.01 9.09 -11.27
C ILE A 397 12.97 9.95 -12.53
N PHE A 398 13.81 9.62 -13.50
CA PHE A 398 13.88 10.35 -14.77
C PHE A 398 13.01 9.68 -15.83
N THR A 399 12.08 10.44 -16.37
CA THR A 399 11.12 10.01 -17.38
C THR A 399 11.03 11.03 -18.51
N GLY A 400 10.43 10.65 -19.61
CA GLY A 400 10.10 11.55 -20.71
C GLY A 400 9.22 10.82 -21.72
N ASP A 401 8.81 11.46 -22.76
CA ASP A 401 7.96 10.99 -23.84
C ASP A 401 7.21 9.66 -23.58
N PHE A 402 7.76 8.54 -24.04
CA PHE A 402 7.15 7.21 -23.91
C PHE A 402 7.63 6.42 -22.68
N THR A 403 7.99 7.10 -21.59
CA THR A 403 8.42 6.45 -20.33
C THR A 403 7.69 7.01 -19.10
N GLU A 404 6.81 8.00 -19.29
CA GLU A 404 6.20 8.77 -18.22
C GLU A 404 5.20 7.97 -17.38
N SER A 405 4.38 7.11 -18.02
CA SER A 405 3.41 6.28 -17.29
C SER A 405 4.08 5.30 -16.34
N ALA A 406 5.22 4.73 -16.75
CA ALA A 406 6.02 3.81 -15.94
C ALA A 406 6.68 4.52 -14.76
N GLY A 407 7.25 5.71 -14.98
CA GLY A 407 7.83 6.50 -13.91
C GLY A 407 6.79 6.93 -12.88
N PHE A 408 5.63 7.36 -13.35
CA PHE A 408 4.52 7.75 -12.51
C PHE A 408 4.00 6.58 -11.64
N ASP A 409 3.82 5.40 -12.24
CA ASP A 409 3.39 4.21 -11.52
C ASP A 409 4.43 3.76 -10.48
N LEU A 410 5.72 3.81 -10.83
CA LEU A 410 6.80 3.46 -9.91
C LEU A 410 6.89 4.43 -8.73
N GLU A 411 6.86 5.74 -9.00
CA GLU A 411 6.86 6.78 -7.98
C GLU A 411 5.71 6.58 -6.98
N SER A 412 4.48 6.48 -7.49
CA SER A 412 3.30 6.23 -6.67
C SER A 412 3.48 4.99 -5.79
N LYS A 413 3.96 3.88 -6.33
CA LYS A 413 4.15 2.64 -5.57
C LYS A 413 5.25 2.71 -4.51
N ILE A 414 6.35 3.38 -4.80
CA ILE A 414 7.45 3.58 -3.84
C ILE A 414 6.97 4.43 -2.68
N VAL A 415 6.27 5.53 -2.96
CA VAL A 415 5.75 6.45 -1.94
C VAL A 415 4.61 5.81 -1.15
N GLU A 416 3.62 5.20 -1.81
CA GLU A 416 2.51 4.50 -1.17
C GLU A 416 2.96 3.30 -0.31
N SER A 417 4.09 2.68 -0.64
CA SER A 417 4.67 1.60 0.18
C SER A 417 5.47 2.09 1.38
N GLY A 418 5.75 3.40 1.46
CA GLY A 418 6.58 3.99 2.50
C GLY A 418 8.05 3.59 2.44
N ILE A 419 8.54 3.17 1.26
CA ILE A 419 9.94 2.73 1.09
C ILE A 419 10.88 3.92 1.02
N TYR A 420 10.58 4.90 0.13
CA TYR A 420 11.41 6.09 -0.11
C TYR A 420 10.55 7.30 -0.45
N ASN A 421 11.12 8.49 -0.23
CA ASN A 421 10.67 9.70 -0.90
C ASN A 421 11.21 9.71 -2.32
N CYS A 422 10.35 10.01 -3.29
CA CYS A 422 10.72 10.07 -4.70
C CYS A 422 10.45 11.46 -5.26
N ILE A 423 11.30 11.87 -6.20
CA ILE A 423 11.06 13.05 -7.03
C ILE A 423 11.09 12.61 -8.49
N MET A 424 9.98 12.78 -9.17
CA MET A 424 9.93 12.51 -10.61
C MET A 424 10.36 13.74 -11.41
N HIS A 425 11.27 13.53 -12.34
CA HIS A 425 11.77 14.51 -13.28
C HIS A 425 11.37 14.12 -14.70
N GLU A 426 10.65 15.00 -15.38
CA GLU A 426 10.61 14.93 -16.83
C GLU A 426 11.99 15.40 -17.34
N LYS A 427 12.62 14.60 -18.21
CA LYS A 427 14.03 14.74 -18.61
C LYS A 427 14.35 16.12 -19.14
N LYS A 428 13.54 16.64 -20.06
CA LYS A 428 13.77 17.96 -20.65
C LYS A 428 13.50 19.08 -19.66
N ASN A 429 12.41 18.98 -18.88
CA ASN A 429 12.08 19.93 -17.84
C ASN A 429 13.13 19.99 -16.70
N PHE A 430 13.88 18.91 -16.50
CA PHE A 430 14.99 18.90 -15.54
C PHE A 430 16.03 19.98 -15.87
N SER A 431 16.32 20.22 -17.14
CA SER A 431 17.24 21.26 -17.58
C SER A 431 16.72 22.70 -17.39
N HIS A 432 15.44 22.88 -17.03
CA HIS A 432 14.85 24.19 -16.74
C HIS A 432 14.95 24.58 -15.25
N GLY A 433 16.10 24.30 -14.61
CA GLY A 433 16.41 24.73 -13.25
C GLY A 433 16.23 23.68 -12.16
N ARG A 434 15.60 22.53 -12.44
CA ARG A 434 15.43 21.48 -11.43
C ARG A 434 16.77 20.85 -11.00
N PHE A 435 17.78 20.89 -11.86
CA PHE A 435 19.15 20.46 -11.58
C PHE A 435 19.79 21.23 -10.42
N ILE A 436 19.38 22.49 -10.17
CA ILE A 436 19.94 23.31 -9.09
C ILE A 436 19.70 22.62 -7.73
N ASN A 437 18.46 22.17 -7.47
CA ASN A 437 18.14 21.44 -6.24
C ASN A 437 18.82 20.06 -6.23
N TYR A 438 18.89 19.41 -7.37
CA TYR A 438 19.56 18.11 -7.53
C TYR A 438 21.05 18.17 -7.17
N GLU A 439 21.75 19.25 -7.54
CA GLU A 439 23.16 19.49 -7.20
C GLU A 439 23.38 19.60 -5.67
N GLN A 440 22.38 20.01 -4.90
CA GLN A 440 22.46 20.11 -3.44
C GLN A 440 22.30 18.76 -2.71
N LEU A 441 21.91 17.70 -3.40
CA LEU A 441 21.75 16.39 -2.79
C LEU A 441 23.11 15.76 -2.50
N SER A 442 23.32 15.34 -1.25
CA SER A 442 24.56 14.67 -0.82
C SER A 442 24.72 13.27 -1.41
N HIS A 443 23.60 12.60 -1.70
CA HIS A 443 23.57 11.26 -2.31
C HIS A 443 22.56 11.26 -3.44
N LYS A 444 23.05 11.22 -4.66
CA LYS A 444 22.24 11.27 -5.88
C LYS A 444 21.97 9.85 -6.35
N LYS A 445 20.74 9.40 -6.22
CA LYS A 445 20.28 8.07 -6.60
C LYS A 445 19.19 8.20 -7.63
N ASN A 446 19.41 7.61 -8.79
CA ASN A 446 18.57 7.81 -9.96
C ASN A 446 18.03 6.50 -10.50
N ILE A 447 16.75 6.46 -10.79
CA ILE A 447 16.11 5.45 -11.65
C ILE A 447 15.81 6.16 -12.96
N TYR A 448 16.44 5.69 -14.04
CA TYR A 448 16.33 6.31 -15.34
C TYR A 448 15.59 5.38 -16.31
N PHE A 449 14.40 5.75 -16.69
CA PHE A 449 13.65 5.03 -17.72
C PHE A 449 14.03 5.52 -19.11
N LYS A 450 14.35 4.62 -20.01
CA LYS A 450 14.72 4.98 -21.39
C LYS A 450 14.12 4.02 -22.42
N GLN A 451 13.92 4.55 -23.61
CA GLN A 451 13.57 3.79 -24.80
C GLN A 451 14.80 3.04 -25.34
N LYS A 452 14.58 2.13 -26.26
CA LYS A 452 15.66 1.45 -26.99
C LYS A 452 16.56 2.47 -27.69
N THR A 453 15.97 3.41 -28.41
CA THR A 453 16.70 4.47 -29.09
C THR A 453 16.91 5.66 -28.16
N THR A 454 18.15 6.11 -28.03
CA THR A 454 18.55 7.23 -27.17
C THR A 454 18.75 8.49 -28.00
N THR A 455 18.10 9.58 -27.66
CA THR A 455 18.29 10.88 -28.30
C THR A 455 19.64 11.50 -27.92
N SER A 456 20.11 12.48 -28.70
CA SER A 456 21.33 13.24 -28.37
C SER A 456 21.23 13.91 -26.99
N TYR A 457 20.09 14.51 -26.66
CA TYR A 457 19.85 15.11 -25.36
C TYR A 457 19.94 14.09 -24.21
N GLU A 458 19.36 12.90 -24.38
CA GLU A 458 19.44 11.86 -23.36
C GLU A 458 20.87 11.35 -23.14
N LYS A 459 21.70 11.31 -24.20
CA LYS A 459 23.12 10.99 -24.08
C LYS A 459 23.84 12.03 -23.21
N GLU A 460 23.60 13.31 -23.43
CA GLU A 460 24.18 14.37 -22.60
C GLU A 460 23.68 14.31 -21.16
N LEU A 461 22.39 14.07 -20.93
CA LEU A 461 21.85 13.93 -19.58
C LEU A 461 22.45 12.72 -18.86
N LEU A 462 22.57 11.57 -19.52
CA LEU A 462 23.21 10.38 -18.94
C LEU A 462 24.70 10.62 -18.67
N ASN A 463 25.41 11.38 -19.50
CA ASN A 463 26.79 11.79 -19.25
C ASN A 463 26.90 12.73 -18.03
N TYR A 464 25.95 13.65 -17.85
CA TYR A 464 25.85 14.47 -16.64
C TYR A 464 25.65 13.63 -15.38
N LEU A 465 24.80 12.61 -15.43
CA LEU A 465 24.48 11.71 -14.31
C LEU A 465 25.51 10.59 -14.06
N LYS A 466 26.55 10.45 -14.89
CA LYS A 466 27.43 9.27 -14.93
C LYS A 466 28.15 8.96 -13.61
N ASN A 467 28.42 9.97 -12.79
CA ASN A 467 29.12 9.83 -11.51
C ASN A 467 28.20 9.52 -10.34
N ASP A 468 26.89 9.52 -10.58
CA ASP A 468 25.86 9.26 -9.58
C ASP A 468 25.51 7.77 -9.55
N GLN A 469 24.75 7.36 -8.54
CA GLN A 469 24.23 6.00 -8.49
C GLN A 469 23.00 5.86 -9.41
N ASN A 470 23.18 5.19 -10.53
CA ASN A 470 22.15 5.07 -11.56
C ASN A 470 21.64 3.64 -11.73
N LEU A 471 20.33 3.46 -11.68
CA LEU A 471 19.64 2.25 -12.14
C LEU A 471 18.92 2.59 -13.45
N ILE A 472 19.50 2.16 -14.57
CA ILE A 472 18.95 2.43 -15.91
C ILE A 472 18.03 1.27 -16.30
N ILE A 473 16.77 1.59 -16.60
CA ILE A 473 15.74 0.65 -17.05
C ILE A 473 15.44 0.94 -18.52
N GLU A 474 16.05 0.13 -19.39
CA GLU A 474 15.97 0.29 -20.84
C GLU A 474 14.97 -0.67 -21.44
N SER A 475 13.95 -0.15 -22.13
CA SER A 475 13.02 -0.96 -22.91
C SER A 475 13.69 -1.54 -24.16
N ARG A 476 13.19 -2.68 -24.61
CA ARG A 476 13.57 -3.27 -25.91
C ARG A 476 12.81 -2.63 -27.09
N TYR A 477 11.92 -1.70 -26.80
CA TYR A 477 11.03 -1.07 -27.76
C TYR A 477 11.16 0.45 -27.73
N ASP A 478 10.65 1.08 -28.77
CA ASP A 478 10.49 2.52 -28.89
C ASP A 478 8.99 2.87 -28.95
N GLY A 479 8.67 4.15 -28.69
CA GLY A 479 7.34 4.69 -28.83
C GLY A 479 6.34 4.07 -27.84
N ILE A 480 5.12 3.90 -28.30
CA ILE A 480 4.00 3.45 -27.44
C ILE A 480 4.20 2.05 -26.84
N LEU A 481 4.91 1.17 -27.53
CA LEU A 481 5.24 -0.15 -26.99
C LEU A 481 6.26 -0.06 -25.86
N CYS A 482 7.21 0.87 -25.94
CA CYS A 482 8.12 1.18 -24.84
C CYS A 482 7.35 1.60 -23.58
N GLU A 483 6.37 2.47 -23.70
CA GLU A 483 5.57 2.96 -22.57
C GLU A 483 4.92 1.81 -21.79
N TYR A 484 4.34 0.83 -22.48
CA TYR A 484 3.70 -0.30 -21.82
C TYR A 484 4.71 -1.34 -21.30
N ASP A 485 5.78 -1.60 -22.05
CA ASP A 485 6.87 -2.50 -21.62
C ASP A 485 7.51 -2.02 -20.31
N LEU A 486 7.77 -0.72 -20.20
CA LEU A 486 8.30 -0.11 -18.99
C LEU A 486 7.26 -0.05 -17.85
N LEU A 487 5.98 0.05 -18.16
CA LEU A 487 4.92 -0.07 -17.15
C LEU A 487 4.87 -1.49 -16.55
N ILE A 488 5.20 -2.53 -17.33
CA ILE A 488 5.44 -3.88 -16.81
C ILE A 488 6.74 -3.91 -15.98
N ALA A 489 7.81 -3.29 -16.46
CA ALA A 489 9.08 -3.20 -15.74
C ALA A 489 8.93 -2.60 -14.34
N SER A 490 8.13 -1.52 -14.20
CA SER A 490 7.87 -0.87 -12.91
C SER A 490 7.26 -1.83 -11.88
N GLN A 491 6.40 -2.76 -12.30
CA GLN A 491 5.81 -3.78 -11.41
C GLN A 491 6.87 -4.75 -10.87
N TYR A 492 7.75 -5.22 -11.76
CA TYR A 492 8.82 -6.13 -11.35
C TYR A 492 9.87 -5.41 -10.53
N LEU A 493 10.23 -4.18 -10.88
CA LEU A 493 11.22 -3.40 -10.13
C LEU A 493 10.76 -3.18 -8.67
N ILE A 494 9.54 -2.70 -8.43
CA ILE A 494 9.04 -2.50 -7.06
C ILE A 494 8.91 -3.82 -6.29
N TYR A 495 8.54 -4.90 -6.97
CA TYR A 495 8.51 -6.23 -6.38
C TYR A 495 9.90 -6.69 -5.93
N PHE A 496 10.93 -6.54 -6.78
CA PHE A 496 12.29 -6.93 -6.43
C PHE A 496 12.90 -6.02 -5.36
N ILE A 497 12.64 -4.71 -5.41
CA ILE A 497 13.03 -3.77 -4.34
C ILE A 497 12.40 -4.20 -3.00
N SER A 498 11.10 -4.49 -2.98
CA SER A 498 10.39 -4.90 -1.76
C SER A 498 10.95 -6.19 -1.16
N ASN A 499 11.25 -7.18 -2.01
CA ASN A 499 11.87 -8.44 -1.57
C ASN A 499 13.30 -8.23 -1.07
N PHE A 500 14.08 -7.40 -1.74
CA PHE A 500 15.45 -7.08 -1.36
C PHE A 500 15.51 -6.39 0.00
N LEU A 501 14.59 -5.45 0.24
CA LEU A 501 14.46 -4.73 1.52
C LEU A 501 13.68 -5.52 2.57
N ASN A 502 13.10 -6.66 2.21
CA ASN A 502 12.23 -7.47 3.07
C ASN A 502 11.03 -6.67 3.60
N ILE A 503 10.39 -5.86 2.75
CA ILE A 503 9.23 -5.02 3.06
C ILE A 503 8.00 -5.61 2.38
N ASP A 504 6.89 -5.75 3.12
CA ASP A 504 5.61 -6.17 2.54
C ASP A 504 4.80 -4.98 2.03
N ILE A 505 4.94 -4.68 0.74
CA ILE A 505 4.19 -3.60 0.08
C ILE A 505 2.70 -3.89 -0.07
N SER A 506 2.23 -5.12 0.19
CA SER A 506 0.80 -5.43 0.20
C SER A 506 0.10 -4.92 1.47
N LYS A 507 0.88 -4.54 2.49
CA LYS A 507 0.41 -4.01 3.77
C LYS A 507 1.33 -2.89 4.25
N PRO A 508 1.33 -1.72 3.62
CA PRO A 508 2.07 -0.57 4.13
C PRO A 508 1.57 -0.20 5.52
N ILE A 509 2.45 0.37 6.33
CA ILE A 509 2.13 0.83 7.66
C ILE A 509 1.61 2.26 7.54
N TYR A 510 0.40 2.48 8.03
CA TYR A 510 -0.25 3.79 8.05
C TYR A 510 -1.02 4.00 9.36
N SER A 511 -1.20 5.26 9.75
CA SER A 511 -2.02 5.61 10.92
C SER A 511 -3.52 5.53 10.59
N GLU A 512 -4.34 5.50 11.63
CA GLU A 512 -5.80 5.54 11.45
C GLU A 512 -6.27 6.87 10.89
N GLU A 513 -5.59 7.95 11.25
CA GLU A 513 -5.82 9.28 10.71
C GLU A 513 -5.61 9.30 9.19
N ALA A 514 -4.54 8.66 8.72
CA ALA A 514 -4.30 8.50 7.28
C ALA A 514 -5.42 7.69 6.59
N MET A 515 -5.94 6.66 7.25
CA MET A 515 -7.08 5.90 6.73
C MET A 515 -8.37 6.71 6.67
N LYS A 516 -8.59 7.64 7.59
CA LYS A 516 -9.73 8.57 7.51
C LYS A 516 -9.65 9.44 6.25
N ILE A 517 -8.45 9.92 5.91
CA ILE A 517 -8.20 10.67 4.67
C ILE A 517 -8.46 9.78 3.45
N TYR A 518 -7.92 8.56 3.45
CA TYR A 518 -8.10 7.61 2.35
C TYR A 518 -9.57 7.25 2.08
N PHE A 519 -10.37 7.09 3.15
CA PHE A 519 -11.80 6.79 3.05
C PHE A 519 -12.71 8.02 3.13
N TYR A 520 -12.15 9.22 3.05
CA TYR A 520 -12.95 10.44 3.08
C TYR A 520 -14.00 10.43 1.95
N LYS A 521 -15.25 10.67 2.31
CA LYS A 521 -16.39 10.66 1.39
C LYS A 521 -17.11 12.00 1.29
N GLY A 522 -16.54 13.03 1.91
CA GLY A 522 -17.11 14.39 1.85
C GLY A 522 -17.00 15.00 0.45
N ASN A 523 -17.66 16.13 0.27
CA ASN A 523 -17.58 16.90 -0.97
C ASN A 523 -16.14 17.42 -1.16
N LEU A 524 -15.69 17.41 -2.41
CA LEU A 524 -14.39 17.94 -2.81
C LEU A 524 -14.38 19.46 -2.72
#